data_db14568dccb1e09289962f4cc24b34d6
#
_entry.id   db14568dccb1e09289962f4cc24b34d6
#
_cell.length_a   1.000
_cell.length_b   1.000
_cell.length_c   1.000
_cell.angle_alpha   90.00
_cell.angle_beta   90.00
_cell.angle_gamma   90.00
#
_symmetry.space_group_name_H-M   'P 1'
#
loop_
_entity.id
_entity.type
_entity.pdbx_description
1 polymer ?
#
loop_
_entity_poly.entity_id
_entity_poly.type
_entity_poly.pdbx_seq_one_letter_code
_entity_poly.pdbx_strand_id
1 'polypeptide(L)'
;MAPSTTPFPSATILAYPRVGRGRELKRALEAHWAGRTTAEELAAAHEGLRRANLARLVELGLGADDASLADAPSYYDHVLDATVLLGAIPPRFAGRSGLGLYFALARGDAGAAPQEMTKWFDTNYHYLVPEIGPDTPISFADDTVVRRYAQAADWGYVTRPVLVGPVTYLALAKAGTAGYDPLDRLDDVVAAYSRALAALADAGAPWVQFDEPALASDNLPRTRAALTGLAARAYEALAGAAHRPRILVTTPYGDASEAIPALARTGVEALHVDTGRGSLPAGADLSDVVLVVGA
;
A
#
# COMPACT_ATOMS: atom_id res chain seq x y z
N MET A 1 -16.60 -14.47 10.93
CA MET A 1 -17.01 -15.01 9.58
C MET A 1 -15.79 -15.64 8.96
N ALA A 2 -15.94 -16.71 8.18
CA ALA A 2 -14.83 -17.25 7.40
C ALA A 2 -14.38 -16.20 6.35
N PRO A 3 -13.10 -16.18 5.94
CA PRO A 3 -12.62 -15.30 4.89
C PRO A 3 -13.44 -15.51 3.60
N SER A 4 -13.54 -14.46 2.78
CA SER A 4 -14.29 -14.49 1.51
C SER A 4 -13.91 -15.72 0.68
N THR A 5 -14.90 -16.39 0.08
CA THR A 5 -14.67 -17.55 -0.81
C THR A 5 -14.36 -17.12 -2.25
N THR A 6 -14.35 -15.82 -2.56
CA THR A 6 -14.07 -15.30 -3.91
C THR A 6 -12.67 -15.75 -4.37
N PRO A 7 -12.55 -16.55 -5.45
CA PRO A 7 -11.24 -16.98 -5.94
C PRO A 7 -10.40 -15.78 -6.40
N PHE A 8 -9.08 -15.95 -6.47
CA PHE A 8 -8.24 -14.93 -7.08
C PHE A 8 -8.48 -14.91 -8.60
N PRO A 9 -8.55 -13.72 -9.23
CA PRO A 9 -8.79 -13.62 -10.68
C PRO A 9 -7.67 -14.25 -11.50
N SER A 10 -8.01 -14.77 -12.68
CA SER A 10 -7.03 -15.40 -13.59
C SER A 10 -6.08 -14.41 -14.24
N ALA A 11 -6.46 -13.13 -14.31
CA ALA A 11 -5.65 -12.03 -14.82
C ALA A 11 -5.85 -10.79 -13.96
N THR A 12 -4.79 -10.05 -13.70
CA THR A 12 -4.81 -8.83 -12.90
C THR A 12 -3.64 -7.93 -13.23
N ILE A 13 -3.64 -6.74 -12.66
CA ILE A 13 -2.49 -5.82 -12.60
C ILE A 13 -2.14 -5.53 -11.14
N LEU A 14 -0.89 -5.16 -10.86
CA LEU A 14 -0.50 -4.79 -9.49
C LEU A 14 -0.88 -3.35 -9.16
N ALA A 15 -0.85 -2.45 -10.15
CA ALA A 15 -1.24 -1.05 -10.03
C ALA A 15 -1.55 -0.45 -11.39
N TYR A 16 -2.23 0.71 -11.41
CA TYR A 16 -2.48 1.50 -12.61
C TYR A 16 -2.03 2.96 -12.39
N PRO A 17 -1.46 3.63 -13.41
CA PRO A 17 -0.97 4.99 -13.27
C PRO A 17 -2.06 5.97 -12.81
N ARG A 18 -1.86 6.56 -11.62
CA ARG A 18 -2.83 7.47 -10.98
C ARG A 18 -2.92 8.86 -11.61
N VAL A 19 -1.92 9.26 -12.38
CA VAL A 19 -1.77 10.64 -12.88
C VAL A 19 -2.79 10.98 -13.96
N GLY A 20 -3.31 9.95 -14.66
CA GLY A 20 -4.19 10.12 -15.82
C GLY A 20 -3.43 10.29 -17.13
N ARG A 21 -4.07 9.92 -18.25
CA ARG A 21 -3.47 9.93 -19.59
C ARG A 21 -3.04 11.34 -20.03
N GLY A 22 -3.83 12.35 -19.66
CA GLY A 22 -3.55 13.76 -19.92
C GLY A 22 -2.90 14.48 -18.73
N ARG A 23 -2.39 13.76 -17.73
CA ARG A 23 -1.82 14.31 -16.48
C ARG A 23 -2.85 15.12 -15.67
N GLU A 24 -4.09 14.66 -15.65
CA GLU A 24 -5.25 15.33 -15.04
C GLU A 24 -5.02 15.58 -13.56
N LEU A 25 -4.56 14.57 -12.81
CA LEU A 25 -4.28 14.70 -11.40
C LEU A 25 -3.20 15.75 -11.12
N LYS A 26 -2.13 15.76 -11.93
CA LYS A 26 -1.06 16.75 -11.77
C LYS A 26 -1.62 18.17 -11.92
N ARG A 27 -2.42 18.43 -12.95
CA ARG A 27 -3.01 19.74 -13.19
C ARG A 27 -3.96 20.15 -12.06
N ALA A 28 -4.78 19.21 -11.55
CA ALA A 28 -5.69 19.47 -10.44
C ALA A 28 -4.92 19.82 -9.16
N LEU A 29 -3.86 19.10 -8.83
CA LEU A 29 -2.97 19.39 -7.71
C LEU A 29 -2.31 20.76 -7.83
N GLU A 30 -1.73 21.09 -8.99
CA GLU A 30 -1.09 22.37 -9.24
C GLU A 30 -2.08 23.56 -9.19
N ALA A 31 -3.34 23.34 -9.63
CA ALA A 31 -4.40 24.34 -9.51
C ALA A 31 -4.77 24.58 -8.04
N HIS A 32 -4.94 23.50 -7.28
CA HIS A 32 -5.25 23.57 -5.85
C HIS A 32 -4.14 24.26 -5.05
N TRP A 33 -2.89 23.88 -5.26
CA TRP A 33 -1.75 24.50 -4.57
C TRP A 33 -1.54 25.98 -4.94
N ALA A 34 -1.99 26.39 -6.11
CA ALA A 34 -2.00 27.78 -6.54
C ALA A 34 -3.24 28.56 -6.07
N GLY A 35 -4.12 27.94 -5.25
CA GLY A 35 -5.34 28.57 -4.75
C GLY A 35 -6.41 28.82 -5.82
N ARG A 36 -6.31 28.17 -7.00
CA ARG A 36 -7.29 28.30 -8.10
C ARG A 36 -8.51 27.38 -7.99
N THR A 37 -8.38 26.32 -7.20
CA THR A 37 -9.46 25.35 -6.95
C THR A 37 -9.55 25.04 -5.46
N THR A 38 -10.75 24.67 -5.00
CA THR A 38 -11.03 24.28 -3.63
C THR A 38 -10.56 22.84 -3.36
N ALA A 39 -10.61 22.39 -2.12
CA ALA A 39 -10.33 21.01 -1.73
C ALA A 39 -11.40 20.04 -2.30
N GLU A 40 -12.66 20.49 -2.36
CA GLU A 40 -13.79 19.73 -2.91
C GLU A 40 -13.63 19.54 -4.43
N GLU A 41 -13.21 20.58 -5.15
CA GLU A 41 -12.94 20.49 -6.59
C GLU A 41 -11.77 19.56 -6.90
N LEU A 42 -10.71 19.58 -6.07
CA LEU A 42 -9.60 18.64 -6.18
C LEU A 42 -10.07 17.20 -5.90
N ALA A 43 -10.89 17.00 -4.86
CA ALA A 43 -11.42 15.68 -4.52
C ALA A 43 -12.30 15.14 -5.65
N ALA A 44 -13.18 15.95 -6.23
CA ALA A 44 -14.03 15.58 -7.37
C ALA A 44 -13.20 15.23 -8.62
N ALA A 45 -12.15 16.00 -8.90
CA ALA A 45 -11.24 15.68 -10.02
C ALA A 45 -10.49 14.36 -9.82
N HIS A 46 -10.02 14.08 -8.60
CA HIS A 46 -9.36 12.82 -8.25
C HIS A 46 -10.32 11.63 -8.34
N GLU A 47 -11.55 11.79 -7.84
CA GLU A 47 -12.59 10.76 -7.89
C GLU A 47 -12.98 10.46 -9.34
N GLY A 48 -13.25 11.48 -10.16
CA GLY A 48 -13.57 11.32 -11.58
C GLY A 48 -12.48 10.60 -12.35
N LEU A 49 -11.21 10.92 -12.08
CA LEU A 49 -10.07 10.24 -12.69
C LEU A 49 -9.98 8.78 -12.24
N ARG A 50 -10.16 8.50 -10.95
CA ARG A 50 -10.14 7.13 -10.42
C ARG A 50 -11.23 6.28 -11.07
N ARG A 51 -12.45 6.80 -11.16
CA ARG A 51 -13.57 6.12 -11.83
C ARG A 51 -13.26 5.84 -13.31
N ALA A 52 -12.70 6.82 -14.03
CA ALA A 52 -12.28 6.65 -15.42
C ALA A 52 -11.18 5.58 -15.58
N ASN A 53 -10.23 5.50 -14.64
CA ASN A 53 -9.18 4.49 -14.64
C ASN A 53 -9.76 3.08 -14.42
N LEU A 54 -10.69 2.89 -13.49
CA LEU A 54 -11.36 1.60 -13.26
C LEU A 54 -12.17 1.18 -14.49
N ALA A 55 -12.94 2.09 -15.09
CA ALA A 55 -13.67 1.83 -16.32
C ALA A 55 -12.72 1.41 -17.45
N ARG A 56 -11.56 2.09 -17.58
CA ARG A 56 -10.56 1.76 -18.59
C ARG A 56 -9.96 0.37 -18.41
N LEU A 57 -9.73 -0.05 -17.17
CA LEU A 57 -9.23 -1.40 -16.89
C LEU A 57 -10.23 -2.48 -17.30
N VAL A 58 -11.52 -2.25 -17.06
CA VAL A 58 -12.59 -3.15 -17.53
C VAL A 58 -12.66 -3.19 -19.06
N GLU A 59 -12.55 -2.05 -19.73
CA GLU A 59 -12.47 -2.01 -21.20
C GLU A 59 -11.28 -2.79 -21.76
N LEU A 60 -10.18 -2.89 -20.99
CA LEU A 60 -9.00 -3.66 -21.34
C LEU A 60 -9.12 -5.16 -21.04
N GLY A 61 -10.26 -5.59 -20.49
CA GLY A 61 -10.60 -7.00 -20.28
C GLY A 61 -10.43 -7.52 -18.85
N LEU A 62 -10.17 -6.66 -17.86
CA LEU A 62 -10.20 -7.08 -16.45
C LEU A 62 -11.65 -7.17 -15.96
N GLY A 63 -11.93 -8.09 -15.03
CA GLY A 63 -13.24 -8.23 -14.42
C GLY A 63 -13.62 -7.04 -13.54
N ALA A 64 -14.89 -6.65 -13.59
CA ALA A 64 -15.41 -5.59 -12.74
C ALA A 64 -15.77 -6.08 -11.33
N ASP A 65 -15.98 -7.40 -11.15
CA ASP A 65 -16.61 -8.02 -9.99
C ASP A 65 -15.76 -9.15 -9.33
N ASP A 66 -14.52 -9.35 -9.78
CA ASP A 66 -13.66 -10.45 -9.36
C ASP A 66 -12.38 -10.02 -8.62
N ALA A 67 -12.27 -8.76 -8.21
CA ALA A 67 -11.08 -8.17 -7.59
C ALA A 67 -9.81 -8.14 -8.46
N SER A 68 -9.93 -8.26 -9.80
CA SER A 68 -8.79 -8.08 -10.72
C SER A 68 -8.31 -6.63 -10.79
N LEU A 69 -9.16 -5.68 -10.40
CA LEU A 69 -8.87 -4.25 -10.40
C LEU A 69 -8.07 -3.86 -9.15
N ALA A 70 -6.75 -3.74 -9.27
CA ALA A 70 -5.93 -3.15 -8.22
C ALA A 70 -6.22 -1.66 -8.11
N ASP A 71 -6.55 -1.19 -6.90
CA ASP A 71 -6.96 0.18 -6.63
C ASP A 71 -6.03 0.85 -5.63
N ALA A 72 -5.12 1.66 -6.16
CA ALA A 72 -4.09 2.40 -5.41
C ALA A 72 -4.18 3.91 -5.69
N PRO A 73 -5.32 4.56 -5.46
CA PRO A 73 -5.46 5.97 -5.74
C PRO A 73 -4.74 6.79 -4.66
N SER A 74 -3.78 7.59 -5.06
CA SER A 74 -3.03 8.49 -4.19
C SER A 74 -3.04 9.90 -4.76
N TYR A 75 -3.12 10.91 -3.90
CA TYR A 75 -2.90 12.29 -4.34
C TYR A 75 -1.43 12.55 -4.64
N TYR A 76 -0.53 12.01 -3.83
CA TYR A 76 0.89 12.30 -3.92
C TYR A 76 1.75 11.03 -4.02
N ASP A 77 1.81 10.21 -2.97
CA ASP A 77 2.47 8.90 -2.99
C ASP A 77 1.83 7.93 -1.99
N HIS A 78 2.00 6.64 -2.24
CA HIS A 78 1.35 5.58 -1.47
C HIS A 78 2.02 5.31 -0.10
N VAL A 79 3.28 5.70 0.09
CA VAL A 79 3.94 5.63 1.41
C VAL A 79 3.40 6.73 2.31
N LEU A 80 3.14 7.94 1.76
CA LEU A 80 2.46 9.01 2.47
C LEU A 80 1.02 8.60 2.84
N ASP A 81 0.30 7.93 1.92
CA ASP A 81 -1.03 7.38 2.22
C ASP A 81 -0.97 6.39 3.40
N ALA A 82 0.05 5.50 3.44
CA ALA A 82 0.28 4.60 4.56
C ALA A 82 0.63 5.37 5.85
N THR A 83 1.44 6.42 5.78
CA THR A 83 1.78 7.28 6.93
C THR A 83 0.53 7.90 7.55
N VAL A 84 -0.41 8.39 6.71
CA VAL A 84 -1.68 8.97 7.17
C VAL A 84 -2.61 7.90 7.72
N LEU A 85 -2.75 6.75 7.04
CA LEU A 85 -3.53 5.61 7.49
C LEU A 85 -3.09 5.14 8.87
N LEU A 86 -1.77 5.04 9.08
CA LEU A 86 -1.17 4.60 10.33
C LEU A 86 -1.13 5.70 11.41
N GLY A 87 -1.49 6.94 11.09
CA GLY A 87 -1.39 8.06 12.02
C GLY A 87 0.04 8.35 12.49
N ALA A 88 1.04 7.89 11.74
CA ALA A 88 2.46 8.05 12.06
C ALA A 88 2.96 9.47 11.74
N ILE A 89 2.31 10.46 12.36
CA ILE A 89 2.49 11.86 12.03
C ILE A 89 3.58 12.49 12.91
N PRO A 90 4.64 13.08 12.32
CA PRO A 90 5.67 13.78 13.09
C PRO A 90 5.08 14.94 13.91
N PRO A 91 5.56 15.18 15.15
CA PRO A 91 5.00 16.17 16.07
C PRO A 91 4.91 17.59 15.52
N ARG A 92 5.81 17.97 14.58
CA ARG A 92 5.80 19.31 13.95
C ARG A 92 4.55 19.59 13.09
N PHE A 93 3.76 18.55 12.79
CA PHE A 93 2.50 18.66 12.05
C PHE A 93 1.26 18.55 12.95
N ALA A 94 1.44 18.56 14.28
CA ALA A 94 0.33 18.50 15.23
C ALA A 94 -0.71 19.62 14.96
N GLY A 95 -1.99 19.27 15.17
CA GLY A 95 -3.10 20.21 14.96
C GLY A 95 -3.55 20.38 13.50
N ARG A 96 -2.91 19.74 12.55
CA ARG A 96 -3.35 19.68 11.14
C ARG A 96 -4.21 18.44 10.89
N SER A 97 -5.08 18.50 9.89
CA SER A 97 -5.97 17.39 9.52
C SER A 97 -6.30 17.39 8.03
N GLY A 98 -6.86 16.26 7.53
CA GLY A 98 -7.36 16.12 6.16
C GLY A 98 -6.30 16.43 5.09
N LEU A 99 -6.71 17.01 3.97
CA LEU A 99 -5.80 17.38 2.87
C LEU A 99 -4.76 18.41 3.28
N GLY A 100 -5.07 19.28 4.26
CA GLY A 100 -4.10 20.24 4.82
C GLY A 100 -2.92 19.53 5.48
N LEU A 101 -3.17 18.51 6.30
CA LEU A 101 -2.11 17.68 6.87
C LEU A 101 -1.36 16.91 5.76
N TYR A 102 -2.07 16.28 4.87
CA TYR A 102 -1.50 15.47 3.79
C TYR A 102 -0.50 16.27 2.95
N PHE A 103 -0.87 17.48 2.53
CA PHE A 103 0.02 18.34 1.74
C PHE A 103 1.09 19.04 2.57
N ALA A 104 0.86 19.30 3.88
CA ALA A 104 1.91 19.79 4.75
C ALA A 104 3.03 18.75 4.94
N LEU A 105 2.70 17.47 5.08
CA LEU A 105 3.68 16.37 5.11
C LEU A 105 4.52 16.35 3.82
N ALA A 106 3.86 16.51 2.66
CA ALA A 106 4.50 16.41 1.35
C ALA A 106 5.34 17.64 0.95
N ARG A 107 4.91 18.83 1.33
CA ARG A 107 5.45 20.10 0.80
C ARG A 107 5.90 21.09 1.86
N GLY A 108 5.60 20.79 3.12
CA GLY A 108 5.74 21.76 4.21
C GLY A 108 4.69 22.86 4.16
N ASP A 109 4.72 23.69 5.17
CA ASP A 109 3.95 24.93 5.29
C ASP A 109 4.76 25.98 6.08
N ALA A 110 4.14 27.12 6.40
CA ALA A 110 4.81 28.20 7.12
C ALA A 110 5.35 27.79 8.51
N GLY A 111 4.84 26.70 9.11
CA GLY A 111 5.19 26.25 10.45
C GLY A 111 6.01 24.96 10.50
N ALA A 112 6.14 24.22 9.39
CA ALA A 112 6.83 22.93 9.38
C ALA A 112 7.47 22.61 8.03
N ALA A 113 8.73 22.18 8.06
CA ALA A 113 9.40 21.63 6.89
C ALA A 113 8.77 20.29 6.47
N PRO A 114 8.72 19.98 5.15
CA PRO A 114 8.16 18.71 4.66
C PRO A 114 8.96 17.51 5.15
N GLN A 115 8.39 16.32 4.96
CA GLN A 115 9.16 15.08 5.04
C GLN A 115 10.18 15.02 3.89
N GLU A 116 11.25 14.26 4.11
CA GLU A 116 12.25 14.01 3.08
C GLU A 116 11.65 13.22 1.92
N MET A 117 12.12 13.50 0.70
CA MET A 117 11.70 12.78 -0.51
C MET A 117 12.86 12.02 -1.11
N THR A 118 12.65 10.75 -1.44
CA THR A 118 13.66 9.92 -2.12
C THR A 118 13.02 9.00 -3.17
N LYS A 119 13.85 8.30 -3.95
CA LYS A 119 13.36 7.39 -4.99
C LYS A 119 12.72 6.14 -4.39
N TRP A 120 11.60 5.74 -5.01
CA TRP A 120 10.97 4.47 -4.77
C TRP A 120 11.73 3.36 -5.50
N PHE A 121 12.57 2.64 -4.79
CA PHE A 121 13.41 1.54 -5.30
C PHE A 121 14.12 1.90 -6.63
N ASP A 122 14.23 0.95 -7.55
CA ASP A 122 14.83 1.16 -8.87
C ASP A 122 13.82 1.75 -9.89
N THR A 123 13.18 2.85 -9.51
CA THR A 123 12.21 3.55 -10.36
C THR A 123 12.49 5.05 -10.39
N ASN A 124 11.81 5.77 -11.28
CA ASN A 124 11.78 7.24 -11.27
C ASN A 124 10.65 7.81 -10.39
N TYR A 125 9.95 6.95 -9.67
CA TYR A 125 8.96 7.36 -8.69
C TYR A 125 9.64 7.81 -7.41
N HIS A 126 9.02 8.74 -6.68
CA HIS A 126 9.51 9.24 -5.41
C HIS A 126 8.44 9.06 -4.32
N TYR A 127 8.88 8.88 -3.10
CA TYR A 127 8.02 8.78 -1.93
C TYR A 127 8.51 9.69 -0.80
N LEU A 128 7.61 10.06 0.11
CA LEU A 128 7.91 10.78 1.33
C LEU A 128 8.38 9.79 2.40
N VAL A 129 9.58 10.02 2.93
CA VAL A 129 10.22 9.13 3.90
C VAL A 129 9.50 9.23 5.25
N PRO A 130 8.90 8.14 5.77
CA PRO A 130 8.31 8.15 7.11
C PRO A 130 9.36 8.44 8.19
N GLU A 131 8.95 9.11 9.26
CA GLU A 131 9.82 9.41 10.40
C GLU A 131 9.30 8.65 11.60
N ILE A 132 9.97 7.56 11.97
CA ILE A 132 9.50 6.62 12.99
C ILE A 132 10.49 6.58 14.16
N GLY A 133 10.00 6.91 15.34
CA GLY A 133 10.72 6.81 16.62
C GLY A 133 9.96 5.95 17.62
N PRO A 134 10.52 5.76 18.84
CA PRO A 134 9.89 4.95 19.89
C PRO A 134 8.51 5.47 20.29
N ASP A 135 8.33 6.79 20.28
CA ASP A 135 7.10 7.45 20.72
C ASP A 135 6.18 7.87 19.56
N THR A 136 6.52 7.50 18.30
CA THR A 136 5.66 7.82 17.16
C THR A 136 4.30 7.12 17.33
N PRO A 137 3.17 7.84 17.31
CA PRO A 137 1.87 7.20 17.38
C PRO A 137 1.66 6.33 16.15
N ILE A 138 1.23 5.08 16.35
CA ILE A 138 0.87 4.16 15.26
C ILE A 138 -0.44 3.50 15.63
N SER A 139 -1.46 3.71 14.78
CA SER A 139 -2.79 3.12 14.93
C SER A 139 -3.52 3.18 13.58
N PHE A 140 -4.65 2.51 13.43
CA PHE A 140 -5.53 2.75 12.29
C PHE A 140 -6.25 4.09 12.50
N ALA A 141 -5.68 5.16 11.96
CA ALA A 141 -6.08 6.55 12.20
C ALA A 141 -6.90 7.17 11.06
N ASP A 142 -6.80 6.64 9.83
CA ASP A 142 -7.54 7.13 8.67
C ASP A 142 -8.15 5.97 7.89
N ASP A 143 -9.46 6.04 7.65
CA ASP A 143 -10.25 5.01 6.97
C ASP A 143 -10.45 5.28 5.46
N THR A 144 -9.65 6.17 4.87
CA THR A 144 -9.77 6.56 3.45
C THR A 144 -9.74 5.34 2.52
N VAL A 145 -8.94 4.33 2.82
CA VAL A 145 -8.88 3.09 2.02
C VAL A 145 -10.23 2.35 2.02
N VAL A 146 -10.91 2.33 3.17
CA VAL A 146 -12.23 1.68 3.32
C VAL A 146 -13.30 2.47 2.58
N ARG A 147 -13.33 3.80 2.77
CA ARG A 147 -14.27 4.68 2.03
C ARG A 147 -14.08 4.58 0.52
N ARG A 148 -12.83 4.52 0.06
CA ARG A 148 -12.53 4.35 -1.37
C ARG A 148 -13.01 3.01 -1.90
N TYR A 149 -12.85 1.93 -1.13
CA TYR A 149 -13.39 0.63 -1.53
C TYR A 149 -14.92 0.68 -1.66
N ALA A 150 -15.62 1.19 -0.64
CA ALA A 150 -17.08 1.34 -0.66
C ALA A 150 -17.56 2.20 -1.85
N GLN A 151 -16.88 3.32 -2.12
CA GLN A 151 -17.16 4.17 -3.26
C GLN A 151 -17.00 3.45 -4.61
N ALA A 152 -15.97 2.58 -4.76
CA ALA A 152 -15.82 1.78 -5.97
C ALA A 152 -16.96 0.77 -6.12
N ALA A 153 -17.38 0.15 -5.00
CA ALA A 153 -18.53 -0.77 -4.97
C ALA A 153 -19.83 -0.06 -5.38
N ASP A 154 -20.06 1.18 -4.95
CA ASP A 154 -21.20 2.01 -5.38
C ASP A 154 -21.17 2.31 -6.89
N TRP A 155 -20.00 2.31 -7.50
CA TRP A 155 -19.85 2.44 -8.97
C TRP A 155 -20.00 1.11 -9.72
N GLY A 156 -20.16 -0.01 -9.01
CA GLY A 156 -20.28 -1.34 -9.57
C GLY A 156 -18.95 -2.08 -9.77
N TYR A 157 -17.88 -1.67 -9.08
CA TYR A 157 -16.57 -2.31 -9.16
C TYR A 157 -16.20 -3.00 -7.85
N VAL A 158 -15.85 -4.28 -7.92
CA VAL A 158 -15.16 -4.99 -6.82
C VAL A 158 -13.65 -4.83 -7.02
N THR A 159 -13.06 -3.92 -6.25
CA THR A 159 -11.63 -3.63 -6.36
C THR A 159 -10.81 -4.42 -5.34
N ARG A 160 -9.50 -4.48 -5.55
CA ARG A 160 -8.51 -4.94 -4.59
C ARG A 160 -7.72 -3.73 -4.08
N PRO A 161 -8.01 -3.24 -2.85
CA PRO A 161 -7.22 -2.17 -2.24
C PRO A 161 -5.75 -2.55 -2.14
N VAL A 162 -4.86 -1.61 -2.45
CA VAL A 162 -3.40 -1.79 -2.39
C VAL A 162 -2.84 -0.96 -1.25
N LEU A 163 -2.06 -1.61 -0.40
CA LEU A 163 -1.36 -1.02 0.75
C LEU A 163 0.14 -1.27 0.63
N VAL A 164 0.94 -0.36 1.14
CA VAL A 164 2.37 -0.62 1.35
C VAL A 164 2.49 -1.65 2.48
N GLY A 165 3.28 -2.70 2.26
CA GLY A 165 3.47 -3.75 3.25
C GLY A 165 4.18 -3.25 4.51
N PRO A 166 3.92 -3.87 5.68
CA PRO A 166 4.44 -3.40 6.97
C PRO A 166 5.97 -3.37 7.03
N VAL A 167 6.63 -4.36 6.42
CA VAL A 167 8.10 -4.42 6.42
C VAL A 167 8.68 -3.37 5.50
N THR A 168 8.14 -3.20 4.30
CA THR A 168 8.58 -2.16 3.37
C THR A 168 8.38 -0.77 3.98
N TYR A 169 7.22 -0.49 4.58
CA TYR A 169 6.94 0.80 5.20
C TYR A 169 8.00 1.18 6.24
N LEU A 170 8.33 0.25 7.15
CA LEU A 170 9.31 0.49 8.21
C LEU A 170 10.76 0.47 7.71
N ALA A 171 11.09 -0.39 6.75
CA ALA A 171 12.43 -0.46 6.17
C ALA A 171 12.80 0.81 5.37
N LEU A 172 11.80 1.51 4.85
CA LEU A 172 11.97 2.79 4.14
C LEU A 172 11.94 4.01 5.07
N ALA A 173 11.54 3.83 6.34
CA ALA A 173 11.48 4.90 7.30
C ALA A 173 12.87 5.29 7.80
N LYS A 174 13.04 6.58 8.10
CA LYS A 174 14.19 7.04 8.87
C LYS A 174 13.88 7.06 10.36
N ALA A 175 14.90 6.83 11.17
CA ALA A 175 14.80 6.91 12.61
C ALA A 175 14.42 8.34 13.04
N GLY A 176 13.34 8.48 13.80
CA GLY A 176 12.95 9.75 14.44
C GLY A 176 13.88 10.12 15.60
N THR A 177 14.64 9.15 16.09
CA THR A 177 15.62 9.32 17.18
C THR A 177 16.91 8.61 16.79
N ALA A 178 18.05 9.22 17.04
CA ALA A 178 19.36 8.67 16.69
C ALA A 178 19.56 7.28 17.34
N GLY A 179 20.00 6.30 16.54
CA GLY A 179 20.25 4.94 16.98
C GLY A 179 19.02 4.04 17.15
N TYR A 180 17.83 4.57 16.86
CA TYR A 180 16.59 3.78 16.87
C TYR A 180 16.39 3.06 15.53
N ASP A 181 15.82 1.84 15.58
CA ASP A 181 15.46 1.08 14.38
C ASP A 181 13.93 1.16 14.17
N PRO A 182 13.42 1.79 13.10
CA PRO A 182 12.00 1.81 12.79
C PRO A 182 11.34 0.43 12.75
N LEU A 183 12.08 -0.62 12.39
CA LEU A 183 11.58 -2.00 12.34
C LEU A 183 11.16 -2.55 13.71
N ASP A 184 11.61 -1.95 14.83
CA ASP A 184 11.14 -2.28 16.18
C ASP A 184 9.64 -1.97 16.40
N ARG A 185 9.03 -1.18 15.50
CA ARG A 185 7.59 -0.84 15.54
C ARG A 185 6.72 -1.77 14.68
N LEU A 186 7.26 -2.92 14.25
CA LEU A 186 6.53 -3.84 13.38
C LEU A 186 5.21 -4.31 13.99
N ASP A 187 5.20 -4.63 15.27
CA ASP A 187 4.00 -5.14 15.92
C ASP A 187 2.88 -4.08 16.02
N ASP A 188 3.24 -2.80 16.18
CA ASP A 188 2.29 -1.69 16.16
C ASP A 188 1.68 -1.49 14.77
N VAL A 189 2.50 -1.56 13.72
CA VAL A 189 2.03 -1.46 12.34
C VAL A 189 1.13 -2.64 11.98
N VAL A 190 1.50 -3.86 12.37
CA VAL A 190 0.67 -5.06 12.18
C VAL A 190 -0.67 -4.94 12.90
N ALA A 191 -0.68 -4.44 14.15
CA ALA A 191 -1.92 -4.21 14.89
C ALA A 191 -2.83 -3.16 14.22
N ALA A 192 -2.25 -2.08 13.67
CA ALA A 192 -2.99 -1.06 12.93
C ALA A 192 -3.56 -1.63 11.62
N TYR A 193 -2.77 -2.37 10.85
CA TYR A 193 -3.22 -3.03 9.63
C TYR A 193 -4.28 -4.10 9.89
N SER A 194 -4.19 -4.86 10.98
CA SER A 194 -5.25 -5.81 11.35
C SER A 194 -6.61 -5.14 11.53
N ARG A 195 -6.63 -3.92 12.10
CA ARG A 195 -7.86 -3.11 12.21
C ARG A 195 -8.34 -2.60 10.85
N ALA A 196 -7.43 -2.16 9.98
CA ALA A 196 -7.77 -1.75 8.62
C ALA A 196 -8.35 -2.92 7.82
N LEU A 197 -7.77 -4.12 7.96
CA LEU A 197 -8.28 -5.34 7.32
C LEU A 197 -9.68 -5.70 7.82
N ALA A 198 -9.95 -5.60 9.13
CA ALA A 198 -11.27 -5.83 9.67
C ALA A 198 -12.30 -4.84 9.09
N ALA A 199 -11.96 -3.56 9.01
CA ALA A 199 -12.82 -2.54 8.42
C ALA A 199 -13.06 -2.76 6.91
N LEU A 200 -12.06 -3.22 6.17
CA LEU A 200 -12.21 -3.60 4.76
C LEU A 200 -13.10 -4.85 4.60
N ALA A 201 -13.00 -5.83 5.51
CA ALA A 201 -13.89 -6.99 5.51
C ALA A 201 -15.33 -6.59 5.83
N ASP A 202 -15.55 -5.67 6.78
CA ASP A 202 -16.88 -5.10 7.09
C ASP A 202 -17.48 -4.38 5.88
N ALA A 203 -16.65 -3.73 5.06
CA ALA A 203 -17.06 -3.10 3.81
C ALA A 203 -17.26 -4.10 2.65
N GLY A 204 -16.96 -5.40 2.86
CA GLY A 204 -17.16 -6.46 1.87
C GLY A 204 -16.00 -6.66 0.89
N ALA A 205 -14.81 -6.12 1.16
CA ALA A 205 -13.63 -6.34 0.31
C ALA A 205 -13.23 -7.84 0.31
N PRO A 206 -13.18 -8.51 -0.86
CA PRO A 206 -12.82 -9.92 -0.90
C PRO A 206 -11.31 -10.15 -0.81
N TRP A 207 -10.51 -9.20 -1.31
CA TRP A 207 -9.07 -9.25 -1.38
C TRP A 207 -8.44 -7.91 -1.01
N VAL A 208 -7.24 -7.96 -0.46
CA VAL A 208 -6.33 -6.83 -0.27
C VAL A 208 -4.95 -7.20 -0.81
N GLN A 209 -4.21 -6.23 -1.30
CA GLN A 209 -2.83 -6.38 -1.75
C GLN A 209 -1.90 -5.62 -0.81
N PHE A 210 -0.80 -6.27 -0.40
CA PHE A 210 0.32 -5.62 0.26
C PHE A 210 1.55 -5.65 -0.64
N ASP A 211 2.12 -4.48 -0.91
CA ASP A 211 3.34 -4.35 -1.71
C ASP A 211 4.57 -4.36 -0.80
N GLU A 212 5.43 -5.38 -0.94
CA GLU A 212 6.66 -5.61 -0.18
C GLU A 212 7.92 -5.63 -1.06
N PRO A 213 8.19 -4.59 -1.85
CA PRO A 213 9.40 -4.55 -2.67
C PRO A 213 10.70 -4.56 -1.86
N ALA A 214 10.65 -4.23 -0.56
CA ALA A 214 11.83 -4.35 0.32
C ALA A 214 12.39 -5.77 0.37
N LEU A 215 11.56 -6.80 0.18
CA LEU A 215 11.97 -8.21 0.19
C LEU A 215 12.79 -8.61 -1.05
N ALA A 216 12.71 -7.82 -2.12
CA ALA A 216 13.48 -8.01 -3.36
C ALA A 216 14.65 -7.04 -3.50
N SER A 217 14.87 -6.14 -2.52
CA SER A 217 15.86 -5.06 -2.62
C SER A 217 17.20 -5.43 -1.99
N ASP A 218 18.31 -5.07 -2.66
CA ASP A 218 19.67 -5.18 -2.15
C ASP A 218 20.18 -3.84 -1.54
N ASN A 219 19.42 -2.76 -1.68
CA ASN A 219 19.87 -1.40 -1.36
C ASN A 219 19.32 -0.87 -0.03
N LEU A 220 18.86 -1.76 0.86
CA LEU A 220 18.37 -1.40 2.19
C LEU A 220 19.42 -1.67 3.27
N PRO A 221 19.37 -0.95 4.42
CA PRO A 221 20.34 -1.15 5.52
C PRO A 221 20.27 -2.53 6.16
N ARG A 222 19.19 -3.28 5.96
CA ARG A 222 18.99 -4.64 6.50
C ARG A 222 19.15 -5.68 5.41
N THR A 223 19.64 -6.87 5.79
CA THR A 223 19.75 -8.00 4.87
C THR A 223 18.37 -8.53 4.48
N ARG A 224 18.25 -9.09 3.28
CA ARG A 224 17.01 -9.74 2.83
C ARG A 224 16.52 -10.82 3.80
N ALA A 225 17.43 -11.63 4.33
CA ALA A 225 17.09 -12.67 5.31
C ALA A 225 16.46 -12.09 6.59
N ALA A 226 16.97 -10.97 7.11
CA ALA A 226 16.39 -10.29 8.26
C ALA A 226 14.98 -9.75 7.93
N LEU A 227 14.81 -9.09 6.77
CA LEU A 227 13.51 -8.58 6.33
C LEU A 227 12.51 -9.72 6.08
N THR A 228 12.96 -10.84 5.50
CA THR A 228 12.14 -12.05 5.31
C THR A 228 11.62 -12.60 6.62
N GLY A 229 12.46 -12.69 7.66
CA GLY A 229 12.02 -13.13 8.99
C GLY A 229 10.97 -12.22 9.62
N LEU A 230 11.11 -10.91 9.45
CA LEU A 230 10.12 -9.92 9.89
C LEU A 230 8.81 -10.03 9.10
N ALA A 231 8.89 -10.22 7.78
CA ALA A 231 7.73 -10.40 6.92
C ALA A 231 6.96 -11.67 7.28
N ALA A 232 7.64 -12.78 7.48
CA ALA A 232 6.99 -14.03 7.91
C ALA A 232 6.19 -13.82 9.20
N ARG A 233 6.78 -13.19 10.22
CA ARG A 233 6.09 -12.88 11.49
C ARG A 233 4.89 -11.95 11.28
N ALA A 234 5.06 -10.90 10.47
CA ALA A 234 3.99 -9.94 10.21
C ALA A 234 2.80 -10.58 9.47
N TYR A 235 3.08 -11.34 8.42
CA TYR A 235 2.02 -11.96 7.63
C TYR A 235 1.38 -13.17 8.31
N GLU A 236 2.10 -13.90 9.16
CA GLU A 236 1.49 -14.91 10.04
C GLU A 236 0.44 -14.27 10.96
N ALA A 237 0.75 -13.12 11.56
CA ALA A 237 -0.19 -12.39 12.40
C ALA A 237 -1.37 -11.82 11.62
N LEU A 238 -1.13 -11.19 10.45
CA LEU A 238 -2.19 -10.63 9.59
C LEU A 238 -3.10 -11.71 9.02
N ALA A 239 -2.50 -12.81 8.53
CA ALA A 239 -3.25 -13.94 7.97
C ALA A 239 -4.01 -14.73 9.05
N GLY A 240 -3.51 -14.75 10.27
CA GLY A 240 -4.18 -15.36 11.44
C GLY A 240 -5.41 -14.60 11.94
N ALA A 241 -5.64 -13.36 11.49
CA ALA A 241 -6.83 -12.59 11.90
C ALA A 241 -8.12 -13.24 11.34
N ALA A 242 -9.09 -13.49 12.22
CA ALA A 242 -10.32 -14.22 11.86
C ALA A 242 -11.26 -13.43 10.93
N HIS A 243 -11.17 -12.11 10.94
CA HIS A 243 -12.05 -11.23 10.15
C HIS A 243 -11.21 -10.28 9.29
N ARG A 244 -11.01 -10.66 8.04
CA ARG A 244 -10.19 -9.96 7.07
C ARG A 244 -10.52 -10.36 5.64
N PRO A 245 -10.19 -9.55 4.63
CA PRO A 245 -10.11 -10.00 3.24
C PRO A 245 -9.01 -11.06 3.07
N ARG A 246 -9.02 -11.78 1.96
CA ARG A 246 -7.85 -12.56 1.52
C ARG A 246 -6.69 -11.65 1.19
N ILE A 247 -5.47 -12.11 1.41
CA ILE A 247 -4.25 -11.33 1.26
C ILE A 247 -3.45 -11.82 0.05
N LEU A 248 -3.14 -10.89 -0.84
CA LEU A 248 -2.07 -11.00 -1.82
C LEU A 248 -0.86 -10.23 -1.31
N VAL A 249 0.30 -10.88 -1.21
CA VAL A 249 1.58 -10.18 -0.99
C VAL A 249 2.34 -10.10 -2.32
N THR A 250 2.79 -8.90 -2.68
CA THR A 250 3.55 -8.68 -3.92
C THR A 250 4.99 -8.31 -3.62
N THR A 251 5.91 -8.80 -4.43
CA THR A 251 7.34 -8.54 -4.33
C THR A 251 7.90 -8.04 -5.67
N PRO A 252 7.52 -6.83 -6.09
CA PRO A 252 7.95 -6.29 -7.37
C PRO A 252 9.40 -5.77 -7.33
N TYR A 253 9.97 -5.54 -8.51
CA TYR A 253 11.23 -4.85 -8.81
C TYR A 253 12.50 -5.67 -8.59
N GLY A 254 12.43 -6.97 -8.33
CA GLY A 254 13.61 -7.81 -8.15
C GLY A 254 13.34 -9.25 -7.77
N ASP A 255 14.40 -9.97 -7.45
CA ASP A 255 14.32 -11.36 -7.04
C ASP A 255 14.00 -11.49 -5.54
N ALA A 256 12.80 -11.96 -5.24
CA ALA A 256 12.35 -12.28 -3.88
C ALA A 256 12.30 -13.80 -3.60
N SER A 257 12.99 -14.62 -4.41
CA SER A 257 12.96 -16.09 -4.28
C SER A 257 13.31 -16.59 -2.88
N GLU A 258 14.12 -15.87 -2.12
CA GLU A 258 14.45 -16.17 -0.72
C GLU A 258 13.27 -15.96 0.25
N ALA A 259 12.40 -14.99 -0.04
CA ALA A 259 11.27 -14.65 0.83
C ALA A 259 10.03 -15.51 0.56
N ILE A 260 9.79 -15.90 -0.68
CA ILE A 260 8.57 -16.62 -1.09
C ILE A 260 8.31 -17.88 -0.27
N PRO A 261 9.29 -18.77 0.00
CA PRO A 261 9.04 -19.98 0.81
C PRO A 261 8.65 -19.69 2.26
N ALA A 262 9.11 -18.57 2.81
CA ALA A 262 8.74 -18.16 4.16
C ALA A 262 7.32 -17.58 4.18
N LEU A 263 6.99 -16.73 3.22
CA LEU A 263 5.65 -16.15 3.08
C LEU A 263 4.58 -17.20 2.78
N ALA A 264 4.87 -18.23 1.97
CA ALA A 264 3.93 -19.31 1.66
C ALA A 264 3.44 -20.09 2.91
N ARG A 265 4.23 -20.08 3.98
CA ARG A 265 3.88 -20.75 5.24
C ARG A 265 3.09 -19.90 6.22
N THR A 266 2.85 -18.61 5.91
CA THR A 266 2.20 -17.67 6.82
C THR A 266 0.67 -17.73 6.81
N GLY A 267 0.08 -18.44 5.85
CA GLY A 267 -1.38 -18.50 5.67
C GLY A 267 -1.95 -17.37 4.80
N VAL A 268 -1.12 -16.60 4.09
CA VAL A 268 -1.59 -15.69 3.03
C VAL A 268 -2.08 -16.52 1.84
N GLU A 269 -3.10 -16.03 1.14
CA GLU A 269 -3.76 -16.80 0.09
C GLU A 269 -3.12 -16.65 -1.29
N ALA A 270 -2.37 -15.57 -1.53
CA ALA A 270 -1.70 -15.35 -2.82
C ALA A 270 -0.33 -14.68 -2.65
N LEU A 271 0.61 -15.05 -3.52
CA LEU A 271 1.94 -14.47 -3.60
C LEU A 271 2.26 -14.07 -5.04
N HIS A 272 2.76 -12.86 -5.23
CA HIS A 272 3.28 -12.41 -6.52
C HIS A 272 4.78 -12.62 -6.59
N VAL A 273 5.25 -13.09 -7.75
CA VAL A 273 6.67 -13.22 -8.10
C VAL A 273 6.94 -12.45 -9.38
N ASP A 274 7.90 -11.53 -9.32
CA ASP A 274 8.40 -10.80 -10.50
C ASP A 274 9.34 -11.71 -11.30
N THR A 275 8.81 -12.39 -12.33
CA THR A 275 9.60 -13.29 -13.16
C THR A 275 10.38 -12.57 -14.25
N GLY A 276 10.13 -11.28 -14.45
CA GLY A 276 10.94 -10.44 -15.32
C GLY A 276 12.31 -10.07 -14.73
N ARG A 277 12.42 -10.08 -13.38
CA ARG A 277 13.65 -9.69 -12.65
C ARG A 277 14.10 -10.71 -11.62
N GLY A 278 13.30 -11.73 -11.36
CA GLY A 278 13.57 -12.77 -10.40
C GLY A 278 13.19 -14.15 -10.92
N SER A 279 13.19 -15.12 -10.04
CA SER A 279 12.90 -16.51 -10.35
C SER A 279 11.93 -17.11 -9.34
N LEU A 280 11.25 -18.18 -9.77
CA LEU A 280 10.48 -19.02 -8.87
C LEU A 280 11.45 -19.80 -7.95
N PRO A 281 11.18 -19.87 -6.64
CA PRO A 281 12.05 -20.59 -5.72
C PRO A 281 12.03 -22.10 -6.03
N ALA A 282 13.19 -22.66 -6.38
CA ALA A 282 13.31 -24.07 -6.68
C ALA A 282 13.01 -24.92 -5.43
N GLY A 283 12.14 -25.92 -5.55
CA GLY A 283 11.81 -26.86 -4.49
C GLY A 283 10.96 -26.31 -3.34
N ALA A 284 10.43 -25.09 -3.43
CA ALA A 284 9.50 -24.58 -2.46
C ALA A 284 8.13 -25.25 -2.63
N ASP A 285 7.50 -25.63 -1.51
CA ASP A 285 6.10 -26.05 -1.51
C ASP A 285 5.21 -24.78 -1.55
N LEU A 286 4.50 -24.62 -2.66
CA LEU A 286 3.59 -23.50 -2.94
C LEU A 286 2.16 -24.00 -3.20
N SER A 287 1.84 -25.24 -2.81
CA SER A 287 0.54 -25.88 -3.10
C SER A 287 -0.64 -25.16 -2.44
N ASP A 288 -0.40 -24.50 -1.31
CA ASP A 288 -1.45 -23.84 -0.51
C ASP A 288 -1.65 -22.37 -0.86
N VAL A 289 -0.90 -21.82 -1.82
CA VAL A 289 -1.00 -20.40 -2.22
C VAL A 289 -1.27 -20.26 -3.71
N VAL A 290 -2.05 -19.25 -4.07
CA VAL A 290 -2.19 -18.83 -5.46
C VAL A 290 -0.92 -18.08 -5.89
N LEU A 291 -0.27 -18.57 -6.94
CA LEU A 291 0.90 -17.91 -7.48
C LEU A 291 0.49 -16.89 -8.56
N VAL A 292 0.81 -15.63 -8.33
CA VAL A 292 0.61 -14.53 -9.27
C VAL A 292 1.94 -14.26 -9.97
N VAL A 293 2.03 -14.60 -11.24
CA VAL A 293 3.26 -14.48 -12.02
C VAL A 293 3.26 -13.14 -12.72
N GLY A 294 4.21 -12.28 -12.38
CA GLY A 294 4.48 -11.01 -13.05
C GLY A 294 5.36 -11.22 -14.29
N ALA A 295 4.91 -10.79 -15.47
CA ALA A 295 5.60 -10.88 -16.73
C ALA A 295 6.10 -9.49 -17.20
#